data_42e67763c7d732e89d67ff1768beb206
#
_entry.id   42e67763c7d732e89d67ff1768beb206
#
_cell.length_a   1.000
_cell.length_b   1.000
_cell.length_c   1.000
_cell.angle_alpha   90.00
_cell.angle_beta   90.00
_cell.angle_gamma   90.00
#
_symmetry.space_group_name_H-M   'P 1'
#
loop_
_entity.id
_entity.type
_entity.pdbx_description
1 polymer ?
#
loop_
_entity_poly.entity_id
_entity_poly.type
_entity_poly.pdbx_seq_one_letter_code
_entity_poly.pdbx_strand_id
1 'polypeptide(L)'
;GLLLLWSLVTQRGIKEIDTRVAVQLINYQDALVLDVRDDSEYAAGHLPNSKHVPSEKIEERWTELEKFKDKPIVVIYQGGVRSNRPSLVLKKNGFSQVFNLMGGIDAWKRASLPIVKR
;
A
#
# COMPACT_ATOMS: atom_id res chain seq x y z
N GLY A 1 -11.55 -25.97 -13.15
CA GLY A 1 -12.93 -25.63 -12.81
C GLY A 1 -13.09 -24.24 -12.27
N LEU A 2 -14.27 -23.92 -11.83
CA LEU A 2 -14.59 -22.60 -11.31
C LEU A 2 -13.78 -22.26 -10.06
N LEU A 3 -13.57 -23.24 -9.20
CA LEU A 3 -12.80 -23.02 -7.97
C LEU A 3 -11.34 -22.64 -8.27
N LEU A 4 -10.76 -23.31 -9.26
CA LEU A 4 -9.40 -23.01 -9.64
C LEU A 4 -9.28 -21.61 -10.24
N LEU A 5 -10.23 -21.24 -11.10
CA LEU A 5 -10.25 -19.91 -11.69
C LEU A 5 -10.43 -18.83 -10.63
N TRP A 6 -11.33 -19.04 -9.68
CA TRP A 6 -11.55 -18.14 -8.57
C TRP A 6 -10.27 -17.95 -7.75
N SER A 7 -9.61 -19.06 -7.43
CA SER A 7 -8.37 -19.00 -6.68
C SER A 7 -7.28 -18.22 -7.40
N LEU A 8 -7.15 -18.38 -8.72
CA LEU A 8 -6.18 -17.63 -9.51
C LEU A 8 -6.48 -16.14 -9.50
N VAL A 9 -7.74 -15.75 -9.62
CA VAL A 9 -8.13 -14.36 -9.59
C VAL A 9 -7.80 -13.73 -8.24
N THR A 10 -8.15 -14.40 -7.14
CA THR A 10 -7.89 -13.87 -5.80
C THR A 10 -6.42 -13.81 -5.46
N GLN A 11 -5.60 -14.71 -6.02
CA GLN A 11 -4.16 -14.72 -5.78
C GLN A 11 -3.42 -13.63 -6.55
N ARG A 12 -3.94 -13.24 -7.72
CA ARG A 12 -3.28 -12.25 -8.57
C ARG A 12 -3.53 -10.83 -8.13
N GLY A 13 -4.70 -10.58 -7.55
CA GLY A 13 -5.14 -9.23 -7.31
C GLY A 13 -4.87 -8.76 -5.90
N ILE A 14 -4.51 -7.50 -5.80
CA ILE A 14 -4.54 -6.78 -4.55
C ILE A 14 -5.73 -5.84 -4.66
N LYS A 15 -6.56 -5.80 -3.62
CA LYS A 15 -7.73 -4.94 -3.63
C LYS A 15 -7.30 -3.48 -3.67
N GLU A 16 -7.94 -2.72 -4.56
CA GLU A 16 -7.72 -1.28 -4.63
C GLU A 16 -8.83 -0.56 -3.88
N ILE A 17 -8.45 0.49 -3.15
CA ILE A 17 -9.38 1.29 -2.37
C ILE A 17 -9.22 2.75 -2.75
N ASP A 18 -10.30 3.52 -2.67
CA ASP A 18 -10.23 4.95 -2.94
C ASP A 18 -9.75 5.72 -1.70
N THR A 19 -9.54 7.01 -1.87
CA THR A 19 -9.04 7.87 -0.78
C THR A 19 -9.97 7.89 0.42
N ARG A 20 -11.28 7.81 0.20
CA ARG A 20 -12.26 7.82 1.29
C ARG A 20 -12.10 6.59 2.17
N VAL A 21 -11.99 5.42 1.55
CA VAL A 21 -11.80 4.16 2.29
C VAL A 21 -10.45 4.18 2.99
N ALA A 22 -9.40 4.66 2.31
CA ALA A 22 -8.07 4.75 2.93
C ALA A 22 -8.11 5.61 4.19
N VAL A 23 -8.75 6.77 4.14
CA VAL A 23 -8.88 7.65 5.33
C VAL A 23 -9.59 6.91 6.46
N GLN A 24 -10.66 6.17 6.16
CA GLN A 24 -11.37 5.40 7.17
C GLN A 24 -10.49 4.33 7.82
N LEU A 25 -9.72 3.62 7.02
CA LEU A 25 -8.81 2.60 7.55
C LEU A 25 -7.73 3.22 8.44
N ILE A 26 -7.18 4.35 8.02
CA ILE A 26 -6.15 5.05 8.79
C ILE A 26 -6.72 5.57 10.12
N ASN A 27 -7.88 6.20 10.07
CA ASN A 27 -8.44 6.87 11.25
C ASN A 27 -9.09 5.91 12.25
N TYR A 28 -9.71 4.84 11.77
CA TYR A 28 -10.53 3.99 12.63
C TYR A 28 -9.99 2.57 12.81
N GLN A 29 -9.05 2.13 11.99
CA GLN A 29 -8.47 0.81 12.10
C GLN A 29 -6.95 0.82 12.24
N ASP A 30 -6.39 2.00 12.47
CA ASP A 30 -4.96 2.16 12.70
C ASP A 30 -4.12 1.54 11.58
N ALA A 31 -4.56 1.75 10.33
CA ALA A 31 -3.85 1.21 9.17
C ALA A 31 -2.45 1.78 9.06
N LEU A 32 -1.51 0.94 8.67
CA LEU A 32 -0.17 1.40 8.30
C LEU A 32 -0.21 1.93 6.87
N VAL A 33 0.34 3.10 6.66
CA VAL A 33 0.55 3.63 5.31
C VAL A 33 1.97 3.28 4.90
N LEU A 34 2.09 2.49 3.84
CA LEU A 34 3.38 2.06 3.33
C LEU A 34 3.65 2.69 1.97
N ASP A 35 4.63 3.57 1.92
CA ASP A 35 5.02 4.24 0.68
C ASP A 35 6.14 3.44 0.03
N VAL A 36 5.91 2.99 -1.20
CA VAL A 36 6.86 2.15 -1.94
C VAL A 36 7.50 2.89 -3.12
N ARG A 37 7.32 4.21 -3.17
CA ARG A 37 7.91 5.06 -4.20
C ARG A 37 9.41 5.20 -3.98
N ASP A 38 10.11 5.79 -4.94
CA ASP A 38 11.54 5.98 -4.78
C ASP A 38 11.86 7.10 -3.76
N ASP A 39 13.13 7.23 -3.41
CA ASP A 39 13.57 8.16 -2.37
C ASP A 39 13.25 9.62 -2.71
N SER A 40 13.44 10.00 -3.97
CA SER A 40 13.21 11.39 -4.38
C SER A 40 11.71 11.73 -4.37
N GLU A 41 10.88 10.80 -4.78
CA GLU A 41 9.43 10.99 -4.76
C GLU A 41 8.92 11.11 -3.31
N TYR A 42 9.42 10.25 -2.44
CA TYR A 42 9.03 10.29 -1.03
C TYR A 42 9.46 11.61 -0.39
N ALA A 43 10.68 12.04 -0.64
CA ALA A 43 11.19 13.29 -0.08
C ALA A 43 10.41 14.51 -0.55
N ALA A 44 9.89 14.47 -1.78
CA ALA A 44 9.13 15.57 -2.34
C ALA A 44 7.75 15.76 -1.68
N GLY A 45 7.29 14.74 -0.97
CA GLY A 45 6.01 14.81 -0.25
C GLY A 45 5.42 13.44 -0.08
N HIS A 46 4.89 13.15 1.10
CA HIS A 46 4.32 11.84 1.42
C HIS A 46 3.21 11.99 2.46
N LEU A 47 2.45 10.94 2.66
CA LEU A 47 1.38 10.94 3.65
C LEU A 47 1.97 11.03 5.06
N PRO A 48 1.30 11.77 5.97
CA PRO A 48 1.75 11.81 7.36
C PRO A 48 1.83 10.42 7.99
N ASN A 49 2.85 10.20 8.78
CA ASN A 49 3.07 8.94 9.51
C ASN A 49 3.27 7.73 8.61
N SER A 50 3.58 7.94 7.32
CA SER A 50 3.86 6.82 6.43
C SER A 50 5.24 6.24 6.71
N LYS A 51 5.35 4.93 6.45
CA LYS A 51 6.63 4.25 6.48
C LYS A 51 7.10 4.08 5.06
N HIS A 52 8.38 4.33 4.82
CA HIS A 52 8.94 4.27 3.47
C HIS A 52 9.81 3.03 3.28
N VAL A 53 9.41 2.18 2.36
CA VAL A 53 10.23 1.06 1.90
C VAL A 53 10.10 1.02 0.37
N PRO A 54 11.11 1.48 -0.36
CA PRO A 54 11.05 1.47 -1.83
C PRO A 54 10.75 0.09 -2.39
N SER A 55 10.04 0.04 -3.50
CA SER A 55 9.56 -1.24 -4.04
C SER A 55 10.68 -2.24 -4.31
N GLU A 56 11.86 -1.79 -4.76
CA GLU A 56 12.98 -2.69 -5.02
C GLU A 56 13.58 -3.28 -3.74
N LYS A 57 13.23 -2.75 -2.58
CA LYS A 57 13.77 -3.21 -1.30
C LYS A 57 12.77 -4.00 -0.47
N ILE A 58 11.55 -4.14 -0.95
CA ILE A 58 10.50 -4.77 -0.14
C ILE A 58 10.81 -6.24 0.18
N GLU A 59 11.42 -6.96 -0.75
CA GLU A 59 11.71 -8.37 -0.52
C GLU A 59 12.72 -8.61 0.59
N GLU A 60 13.65 -7.69 0.77
CA GLU A 60 14.64 -7.83 1.84
C GLU A 60 14.24 -7.11 3.13
N ARG A 61 13.24 -6.22 3.07
CA ARG A 61 12.87 -5.39 4.21
C ARG A 61 11.46 -5.61 4.74
N TRP A 62 10.68 -6.51 4.17
CA TRP A 62 9.30 -6.71 4.64
C TRP A 62 9.26 -7.15 6.11
N THR A 63 10.32 -7.78 6.61
CA THR A 63 10.38 -8.22 8.01
C THR A 63 10.31 -7.06 9.00
N GLU A 64 10.71 -5.86 8.57
CA GLU A 64 10.59 -4.65 9.40
C GLU A 64 9.12 -4.30 9.67
N LEU A 65 8.20 -4.87 8.89
CA LEU A 65 6.78 -4.58 8.98
C LEU A 65 6.00 -5.67 9.71
N GLU A 66 6.67 -6.71 10.21
CA GLU A 66 5.98 -7.88 10.77
C GLU A 66 5.02 -7.53 11.90
N LYS A 67 5.34 -6.54 12.70
CA LYS A 67 4.45 -6.13 13.80
C LYS A 67 3.12 -5.55 13.32
N PHE A 68 3.01 -5.26 12.03
CA PHE A 68 1.78 -4.73 11.44
C PHE A 68 0.98 -5.78 10.68
N LYS A 69 1.35 -7.06 10.75
CA LYS A 69 0.70 -8.12 9.96
C LYS A 69 -0.81 -8.19 10.14
N ASP A 70 -1.28 -7.88 11.33
CA ASP A 70 -2.70 -8.00 11.65
C ASP A 70 -3.48 -6.70 11.43
N LYS A 71 -2.82 -5.68 10.91
CA LYS A 71 -3.44 -4.40 10.63
C LYS A 71 -3.63 -4.20 9.14
N PRO A 72 -4.57 -3.36 8.74
CA PRO A 72 -4.65 -2.97 7.32
C PRO A 72 -3.37 -2.24 6.91
N ILE A 73 -2.87 -2.57 5.74
CA ILE A 73 -1.73 -1.89 5.12
C ILE A 73 -2.24 -1.20 3.86
N VAL A 74 -2.06 0.11 3.79
CA VAL A 74 -2.40 0.87 2.59
C VAL A 74 -1.11 1.20 1.85
N VAL A 75 -0.93 0.61 0.68
CA VAL A 75 0.29 0.77 -0.10
C VAL A 75 0.13 1.94 -1.06
N ILE A 76 1.12 2.84 -1.04
CA ILE A 76 1.08 4.07 -1.84
C ILE A 76 2.09 3.99 -2.97
N TYR A 77 1.59 4.04 -4.20
CA TYR A 77 2.37 4.18 -5.42
C TYR A 77 2.28 5.64 -5.89
N GLN A 78 3.00 5.99 -6.95
CA GLN A 78 2.99 7.36 -7.44
C GLN A 78 1.65 7.74 -8.06
N GLY A 79 1.19 7.00 -9.03
CA GLY A 79 -0.08 7.22 -9.70
C GLY A 79 -0.76 5.89 -9.94
N GLY A 80 -0.70 5.39 -11.14
CA GLY A 80 -1.17 4.04 -11.42
C GLY A 80 -0.23 3.01 -10.81
N VAL A 81 -0.76 1.84 -10.54
CA VAL A 81 0.04 0.72 -10.06
C VAL A 81 0.73 0.08 -11.27
N ARG A 82 2.05 0.22 -11.35
CA ARG A 82 2.83 -0.38 -12.44
C ARG A 82 3.17 -1.84 -12.14
N SER A 83 3.33 -2.14 -10.87
CA SER A 83 3.68 -3.47 -10.41
C SER A 83 3.12 -3.66 -9.01
N ASN A 84 2.43 -4.77 -8.81
CA ASN A 84 1.90 -5.14 -7.50
C ASN A 84 2.94 -5.86 -6.63
N ARG A 85 4.19 -5.93 -7.08
CA ARG A 85 5.20 -6.73 -6.38
C ARG A 85 5.29 -6.44 -4.89
N PRO A 86 5.39 -5.17 -4.45
CA PRO A 86 5.44 -4.89 -3.01
C PRO A 86 4.23 -5.45 -2.25
N SER A 87 3.04 -5.21 -2.78
CA SER A 87 1.81 -5.68 -2.14
C SER A 87 1.71 -7.20 -2.11
N LEU A 88 2.14 -7.83 -3.20
CA LEU A 88 2.14 -9.30 -3.29
C LEU A 88 3.16 -9.93 -2.36
N VAL A 89 4.33 -9.31 -2.19
CA VAL A 89 5.33 -9.79 -1.24
C VAL A 89 4.75 -9.79 0.17
N LEU A 90 4.07 -8.73 0.55
CA LEU A 90 3.44 -8.67 1.88
C LEU A 90 2.37 -9.75 2.03
N LYS A 91 1.51 -9.89 1.04
CA LYS A 91 0.44 -10.88 1.10
C LYS A 91 1.00 -12.30 1.20
N LYS A 92 2.04 -12.59 0.41
CA LYS A 92 2.71 -13.89 0.44
C LYS A 92 3.30 -14.20 1.82
N ASN A 93 3.72 -13.17 2.55
CA ASN A 93 4.37 -13.32 3.83
C ASN A 93 3.43 -13.15 5.03
N GLY A 94 2.14 -13.33 4.81
CA GLY A 94 1.17 -13.43 5.91
C GLY A 94 0.43 -12.16 6.27
N PHE A 95 0.60 -11.09 5.50
CA PHE A 95 -0.16 -9.86 5.72
C PHE A 95 -1.55 -10.04 5.10
N SER A 96 -2.57 -10.10 5.94
CA SER A 96 -3.91 -10.49 5.49
C SER A 96 -4.71 -9.35 4.86
N GLN A 97 -4.39 -8.11 5.19
CA GLN A 97 -5.17 -6.95 4.78
C GLN A 97 -4.28 -5.94 4.05
N VAL A 98 -3.96 -6.24 2.81
CA VAL A 98 -3.11 -5.38 1.98
C VAL A 98 -3.96 -4.75 0.89
N PHE A 99 -3.91 -3.42 0.80
CA PHE A 99 -4.70 -2.66 -0.17
C PHE A 99 -3.79 -1.68 -0.90
N ASN A 100 -4.06 -1.48 -2.20
CA ASN A 100 -3.41 -0.42 -2.96
C ASN A 100 -4.32 0.80 -2.97
N LEU A 101 -3.73 1.99 -2.74
CA LEU A 101 -4.50 3.22 -2.90
C LEU A 101 -4.70 3.48 -4.40
N MET A 102 -5.96 3.49 -4.83
CA MET A 102 -6.31 3.73 -6.23
C MET A 102 -5.83 5.13 -6.63
N GLY A 103 -5.08 5.19 -7.74
CA GLY A 103 -4.52 6.46 -8.19
C GLY A 103 -3.31 6.95 -7.40
N GLY A 104 -2.87 6.21 -6.40
CA GLY A 104 -1.65 6.50 -5.65
C GLY A 104 -1.65 7.86 -5.00
N ILE A 105 -0.45 8.43 -4.83
CA ILE A 105 -0.32 9.73 -4.19
C ILE A 105 -0.96 10.86 -5.00
N ASP A 106 -1.05 10.69 -6.32
CA ASP A 106 -1.72 11.69 -7.14
C ASP A 106 -3.19 11.83 -6.77
N ALA A 107 -3.88 10.70 -6.52
CA ALA A 107 -5.27 10.74 -6.07
C ALA A 107 -5.40 11.37 -4.69
N TRP A 108 -4.47 11.07 -3.79
CA TRP A 108 -4.45 11.66 -2.45
C TRP A 108 -4.34 13.19 -2.52
N LYS A 109 -3.42 13.68 -3.36
CA LYS A 109 -3.23 15.12 -3.56
C LYS A 109 -4.46 15.77 -4.19
N ARG A 110 -5.07 15.12 -5.18
CA ARG A 110 -6.29 15.65 -5.82
C ARG A 110 -7.45 15.76 -4.85
N ALA A 111 -7.47 14.91 -3.84
CA ALA A 111 -8.50 14.96 -2.79
C ALA A 111 -8.18 16.00 -1.72
N SER A 112 -7.09 16.76 -1.89
CA SER A 112 -6.65 17.81 -0.97
C SER A 112 -6.38 17.29 0.45
N LEU A 113 -5.89 16.06 0.53
CA LEU A 113 -5.56 15.43 1.81
C LEU A 113 -4.12 15.78 2.22
N PRO A 114 -3.78 15.67 3.51
CA PRO A 114 -2.50 16.17 4.03
C PRO A 114 -1.28 15.48 3.44
N ILE A 115 -0.26 16.27 3.13
CA ILE A 115 1.04 15.83 2.65
C ILE A 115 2.09 16.51 3.51
N VAL A 116 3.12 15.78 3.89
CA VAL A 116 4.27 16.33 4.61
C VAL A 116 5.54 16.09 3.80
N LYS A 117 6.55 16.89 4.10
CA LYS A 117 7.86 16.81 3.44
C LYS A 117 8.93 16.67 4.53
N ARG A 118 9.60 15.57 4.53
CA ARG A 118 10.71 15.39 5.47
C ARG A 118 11.66 14.38 4.99
#